data_65c66ff09ca1e8962097082ccd295be9
#
_entry.id   65c66ff09ca1e8962097082ccd295be9
#
_cell.length_a   1.000
_cell.length_b   1.000
_cell.length_c   1.000
_cell.angle_alpha   90.00
_cell.angle_beta   90.00
_cell.angle_gamma   90.00
#
_symmetry.space_group_name_H-M   'P 1'
#
loop_
_entity.id
_entity.type
_entity.pdbx_description
1 polymer ?
#
loop_
_entity_poly.entity_id
_entity_poly.type
_entity_poly.pdbx_seq_one_letter_code
_entity_poly.pdbx_strand_id
1 'polypeptide(L)'
;EKVMPRVQSKLRHIVEVPKCIYGASGIIVNGKRVKSLVFSTDVAIIANCNADAVIAVYPFTPTLQITKSIIEVSHKPVFAGVGGGTTMGPRVMKIALDAELNGAWAVVLNAPTKTEFVKELAKAVDIPIVLTIVSLDEPLEERML
;
A
#
# COMPACT_ATOMS: atom_id res chain seq x y z
N GLU A 1 -10.24 -34.92 -8.80
CA GLU A 1 -10.24 -33.46 -8.70
C GLU A 1 -11.21 -33.04 -7.59
N LYS A 2 -10.70 -32.41 -6.52
CA LYS A 2 -11.56 -31.93 -5.43
C LYS A 2 -12.32 -30.67 -5.92
N VAL A 3 -13.64 -30.83 -6.06
CA VAL A 3 -14.51 -29.68 -6.37
C VAL A 3 -14.67 -28.86 -5.11
N MET A 4 -14.23 -27.57 -5.17
CA MET A 4 -14.48 -26.62 -4.08
C MET A 4 -15.87 -25.99 -4.27
N PRO A 5 -16.78 -26.16 -3.30
CA PRO A 5 -18.09 -25.51 -3.38
C PRO A 5 -17.93 -23.98 -3.25
N ARG A 6 -18.67 -23.25 -4.09
CA ARG A 6 -18.80 -21.78 -3.96
C ARG A 6 -20.07 -21.48 -3.20
N VAL A 7 -19.91 -20.82 -2.07
CA VAL A 7 -21.03 -20.30 -1.28
C VAL A 7 -21.03 -18.78 -1.39
N GLN A 8 -22.12 -18.21 -1.90
CA GLN A 8 -22.27 -16.76 -2.05
C GLN A 8 -23.52 -16.29 -1.31
N SER A 9 -23.40 -15.13 -0.65
CA SER A 9 -24.55 -14.44 -0.09
C SER A 9 -25.33 -13.70 -1.17
N LYS A 10 -26.65 -13.83 -1.16
CA LYS A 10 -27.52 -13.10 -2.09
C LYS A 10 -27.63 -11.59 -1.76
N LEU A 11 -27.26 -11.22 -0.54
CA LEU A 11 -27.42 -9.84 -0.03
C LEU A 11 -26.11 -9.06 0.01
N ARG A 12 -24.98 -9.73 -0.12
CA ARG A 12 -23.67 -9.09 -0.05
C ARG A 12 -22.89 -9.27 -1.34
N HIS A 13 -22.64 -8.15 -2.00
CA HIS A 13 -21.75 -8.10 -3.15
C HIS A 13 -20.36 -7.64 -2.73
N ILE A 14 -19.34 -8.24 -3.29
CA ILE A 14 -17.94 -7.82 -3.10
C ILE A 14 -17.38 -7.27 -4.40
N VAL A 15 -16.42 -6.37 -4.29
CA VAL A 15 -15.61 -5.92 -5.42
C VAL A 15 -14.57 -6.99 -5.69
N GLU A 16 -14.67 -7.67 -6.84
CA GLU A 16 -13.77 -8.76 -7.20
C GLU A 16 -12.62 -8.26 -8.08
N VAL A 17 -11.41 -8.74 -7.79
CA VAL A 17 -10.27 -8.52 -8.69
C VAL A 17 -10.45 -9.33 -9.98
N PRO A 18 -9.96 -8.83 -11.13
CA PRO A 18 -9.98 -9.58 -12.38
C PRO A 18 -9.27 -10.93 -12.24
N LYS A 19 -9.85 -11.99 -12.80
CA LYS A 19 -9.29 -13.34 -12.68
C LYS A 19 -7.87 -13.49 -13.24
N CYS A 20 -7.49 -12.66 -14.23
CA CYS A 20 -6.15 -12.68 -14.81
C CYS A 20 -5.04 -12.36 -13.78
N ILE A 21 -5.36 -11.65 -12.71
CA ILE A 21 -4.41 -11.32 -11.63
C ILE A 21 -3.86 -12.57 -10.94
N TYR A 22 -4.64 -13.64 -10.85
CA TYR A 22 -4.17 -14.88 -10.21
C TYR A 22 -3.01 -15.56 -10.93
N GLY A 23 -2.75 -15.21 -12.19
CA GLY A 23 -1.59 -15.66 -12.95
C GLY A 23 -0.30 -14.90 -12.64
N ALA A 24 -0.37 -13.79 -11.91
CA ALA A 24 0.81 -13.02 -11.54
C ALA A 24 1.66 -13.75 -10.49
N SER A 25 2.99 -13.56 -10.55
CA SER A 25 3.90 -14.09 -9.53
C SER A 25 3.74 -13.37 -8.18
N GLY A 26 3.40 -12.09 -8.21
CA GLY A 26 3.24 -11.25 -7.02
C GLY A 26 4.55 -10.89 -6.35
N ILE A 27 4.43 -10.33 -5.16
CA ILE A 27 5.53 -10.02 -4.26
C ILE A 27 5.26 -10.68 -2.90
N ILE A 28 6.29 -10.88 -2.11
CA ILE A 28 6.15 -11.38 -0.74
C ILE A 28 6.47 -10.24 0.23
N VAL A 29 5.52 -9.91 1.08
CA VAL A 29 5.66 -8.91 2.13
C VAL A 29 5.33 -9.57 3.47
N ASN A 30 6.26 -9.53 4.42
CA ASN A 30 6.11 -10.19 5.73
C ASN A 30 5.61 -11.64 5.64
N GLY A 31 6.16 -12.41 4.67
CA GLY A 31 5.79 -13.81 4.45
C GLY A 31 4.47 -14.03 3.72
N LYS A 32 3.70 -13.00 3.43
CA LYS A 32 2.46 -13.08 2.65
C LYS A 32 2.72 -12.76 1.19
N ARG A 33 2.22 -13.62 0.29
CA ARG A 33 2.23 -13.34 -1.15
C ARG A 33 1.10 -12.38 -1.50
N VAL A 34 1.46 -11.27 -2.14
CA VAL A 34 0.54 -10.23 -2.60
C VAL A 34 0.55 -10.23 -4.12
N LYS A 35 -0.56 -10.60 -4.75
CA LYS A 35 -0.74 -10.62 -6.21
C LYS A 35 -1.63 -9.49 -6.70
N SER A 36 -2.45 -8.94 -5.83
CA SER A 36 -3.43 -7.89 -6.17
C SER A 36 -3.42 -6.78 -5.13
N LEU A 37 -3.53 -5.57 -5.64
CA LEU A 37 -3.56 -4.36 -4.83
C LEU A 37 -4.75 -3.50 -5.26
N VAL A 38 -5.57 -3.08 -4.31
CA VAL A 38 -6.61 -2.09 -4.58
C VAL A 38 -6.10 -0.70 -4.19
N PHE A 39 -6.17 0.23 -5.14
CA PHE A 39 -5.87 1.64 -4.91
C PHE A 39 -7.15 2.34 -4.48
N SER A 40 -7.35 2.55 -3.21
CA SER A 40 -8.54 3.21 -2.70
C SER A 40 -8.34 3.76 -1.31
N THR A 41 -9.05 4.81 -1.00
CA THR A 41 -9.25 5.35 0.34
C THR A 41 -10.72 5.27 0.77
N ASP A 42 -11.56 4.74 -0.09
CA ASP A 42 -12.97 4.47 0.23
C ASP A 42 -13.05 3.24 1.12
N VAL A 43 -13.39 3.44 2.38
CA VAL A 43 -13.44 2.38 3.39
C VAL A 43 -14.48 1.30 3.07
N ALA A 44 -15.58 1.66 2.40
CA ALA A 44 -16.59 0.69 1.99
C ALA A 44 -16.05 -0.26 0.91
N ILE A 45 -15.31 0.26 -0.06
CA ILE A 45 -14.63 -0.55 -1.09
C ILE A 45 -13.55 -1.42 -0.45
N ILE A 46 -12.72 -0.85 0.41
CA ILE A 46 -11.64 -1.56 1.10
C ILE A 46 -12.16 -2.75 1.91
N ALA A 47 -13.24 -2.54 2.65
CA ALA A 47 -13.87 -3.58 3.47
C ALA A 47 -14.54 -4.69 2.65
N ASN A 48 -14.93 -4.40 1.41
CA ASN A 48 -15.69 -5.30 0.55
C ASN A 48 -14.97 -5.70 -0.76
N CYS A 49 -13.66 -5.61 -0.79
CA CYS A 49 -12.83 -6.01 -1.92
C CYS A 49 -12.04 -7.27 -1.57
N ASN A 50 -11.84 -8.17 -2.54
CA ASN A 50 -11.06 -9.39 -2.36
C ASN A 50 -9.58 -9.26 -2.81
N ALA A 51 -9.08 -8.05 -3.04
CA ALA A 51 -7.66 -7.83 -3.28
C ALA A 51 -6.80 -8.28 -2.09
N ASP A 52 -5.56 -8.67 -2.35
CA ASP A 52 -4.64 -9.17 -1.31
C ASP A 52 -4.16 -8.07 -0.37
N ALA A 53 -4.06 -6.84 -0.86
CA ALA A 53 -3.62 -5.68 -0.09
C ALA A 53 -4.25 -4.39 -0.60
N VAL A 54 -4.09 -3.33 0.17
CA VAL A 54 -4.61 -1.99 -0.14
C VAL A 54 -3.44 -1.02 -0.28
N ILE A 55 -3.46 -0.19 -1.32
CA ILE A 55 -2.61 1.00 -1.41
C ILE A 55 -3.49 2.21 -1.12
N ALA A 56 -3.23 2.87 -0.01
CA ALA A 56 -3.95 4.06 0.44
C ALA A 56 -3.15 5.32 0.13
N VAL A 57 -3.29 5.82 -1.09
CA VAL A 57 -2.68 7.06 -1.58
C VAL A 57 -3.78 8.02 -2.01
N TYR A 58 -3.69 9.26 -1.60
CA TYR A 58 -4.66 10.30 -1.93
C TYR A 58 -3.99 11.66 -2.17
N PRO A 59 -4.64 12.60 -2.90
CA PRO A 59 -3.98 13.81 -3.40
C PRO A 59 -3.82 14.94 -2.36
N PHE A 60 -4.11 14.66 -1.11
CA PHE A 60 -3.96 15.60 0.00
C PHE A 60 -2.79 15.20 0.88
N THR A 61 -2.38 16.10 1.78
CA THR A 61 -1.37 15.75 2.80
C THR A 61 -1.87 14.57 3.63
N PRO A 62 -1.13 13.47 3.68
CA PRO A 62 -1.51 12.30 4.46
C PRO A 62 -1.67 12.66 5.94
N THR A 63 -2.71 12.15 6.56
CA THR A 63 -2.98 12.33 7.99
C THR A 63 -3.11 10.99 8.69
N LEU A 64 -2.68 10.95 9.95
CA LEU A 64 -2.76 9.74 10.76
C LEU A 64 -4.21 9.26 10.93
N GLN A 65 -5.17 10.18 11.07
CA GLN A 65 -6.58 9.83 11.24
C GLN A 65 -7.12 9.01 10.07
N ILE A 66 -6.82 9.41 8.83
CA ILE A 66 -7.27 8.68 7.64
C ILE A 66 -6.54 7.34 7.53
N THR A 67 -5.23 7.33 7.66
CA THR A 67 -4.42 6.10 7.61
C THR A 67 -4.87 5.08 8.66
N LYS A 68 -5.05 5.51 9.89
CA LYS A 68 -5.52 4.66 10.99
C LYS A 68 -6.91 4.10 10.71
N SER A 69 -7.84 4.92 10.21
CA SER A 69 -9.19 4.48 9.86
C SER A 69 -9.18 3.40 8.79
N ILE A 70 -8.33 3.54 7.77
CA ILE A 70 -8.18 2.55 6.71
C ILE A 70 -7.61 1.25 7.28
N ILE A 71 -6.59 1.31 8.12
CA ILE A 71 -5.98 0.14 8.76
C ILE A 71 -7.00 -0.59 9.64
N GLU A 72 -7.80 0.14 10.41
CA GLU A 72 -8.84 -0.44 11.27
C GLU A 72 -9.97 -1.13 10.49
N VAL A 73 -10.36 -0.57 9.36
CA VAL A 73 -11.43 -1.12 8.50
C VAL A 73 -10.92 -2.29 7.65
N SER A 74 -9.67 -2.24 7.23
CA SER A 74 -9.09 -3.25 6.34
C SER A 74 -8.73 -4.53 7.10
N HIS A 75 -9.19 -5.68 6.58
CA HIS A 75 -8.77 -7.01 7.05
C HIS A 75 -7.54 -7.53 6.28
N LYS A 76 -6.93 -6.70 5.47
CA LYS A 76 -5.78 -7.02 4.62
C LYS A 76 -4.66 -6.00 4.84
N PRO A 77 -3.42 -6.32 4.43
CA PRO A 77 -2.30 -5.40 4.56
C PRO A 77 -2.58 -4.04 3.91
N VAL A 78 -2.20 -2.97 4.59
CA VAL A 78 -2.33 -1.60 4.09
C VAL A 78 -0.95 -1.05 3.81
N PHE A 79 -0.72 -0.60 2.58
CA PHE A 79 0.44 0.17 2.15
C PHE A 79 0.04 1.65 2.18
N ALA A 80 0.55 2.37 3.16
CA ALA A 80 0.11 3.73 3.47
C ALA A 80 0.91 4.78 2.72
N GLY A 81 0.24 5.66 1.99
CA GLY A 81 0.86 6.84 1.38
C GLY A 81 1.31 7.84 2.45
N VAL A 82 2.57 8.26 2.38
CA VAL A 82 3.18 9.15 3.37
C VAL A 82 3.66 10.47 2.79
N GLY A 83 3.51 10.68 1.50
CA GLY A 83 3.88 11.92 0.80
C GLY A 83 5.03 11.73 -0.18
N GLY A 84 5.92 12.72 -0.28
CA GLY A 84 7.02 12.75 -1.24
C GLY A 84 6.73 13.59 -2.49
N GLY A 85 5.50 14.08 -2.64
CA GLY A 85 5.12 15.08 -3.63
C GLY A 85 5.14 16.49 -3.03
N THR A 86 3.96 17.05 -2.74
CA THR A 86 3.84 18.37 -2.07
C THR A 86 4.18 18.31 -0.59
N THR A 87 3.95 17.16 0.07
CA THR A 87 4.38 16.93 1.46
C THR A 87 5.78 16.33 1.45
N MET A 88 6.75 16.98 2.06
CA MET A 88 8.15 16.59 2.02
C MET A 88 8.85 16.80 3.39
N GLY A 89 10.06 16.22 3.50
CA GLY A 89 10.96 16.43 4.63
C GLY A 89 10.50 15.79 5.94
N PRO A 90 10.66 16.49 7.08
CA PRO A 90 10.36 15.94 8.41
C PRO A 90 8.91 15.47 8.58
N ARG A 91 7.98 16.05 7.85
CA ARG A 91 6.56 15.62 7.87
C ARG A 91 6.39 14.21 7.35
N VAL A 92 7.06 13.90 6.24
CA VAL A 92 7.02 12.54 5.66
C VAL A 92 7.60 11.52 6.63
N MET A 93 8.72 11.87 7.27
CA MET A 93 9.35 11.01 8.27
C MET A 93 8.40 10.69 9.43
N LYS A 94 7.74 11.71 9.97
CA LYS A 94 6.78 11.54 11.06
C LYS A 94 5.56 10.72 10.62
N ILE A 95 5.00 11.01 9.46
CA ILE A 95 3.83 10.28 8.93
C ILE A 95 4.17 8.81 8.70
N ALA A 96 5.35 8.51 8.19
CA ALA A 96 5.81 7.15 7.97
C ALA A 96 5.98 6.37 9.29
N LEU A 97 6.59 6.98 10.30
CA LEU A 97 6.72 6.38 11.62
C LEU A 97 5.37 6.13 12.29
N ASP A 98 4.46 7.10 12.19
CA ASP A 98 3.10 6.97 12.72
C ASP A 98 2.34 5.85 12.00
N ALA A 99 2.47 5.72 10.68
CA ALA A 99 1.85 4.65 9.90
C ALA A 99 2.38 3.27 10.34
N GLU A 100 3.70 3.13 10.49
CA GLU A 100 4.33 1.90 10.95
C GLU A 100 3.82 1.49 12.34
N LEU A 101 3.81 2.42 13.28
CA LEU A 101 3.35 2.17 14.65
C LEU A 101 1.86 1.82 14.74
N ASN A 102 1.06 2.22 13.76
CA ASN A 102 -0.36 1.89 13.67
C ASN A 102 -0.66 0.64 12.83
N GLY A 103 0.38 -0.05 12.35
CA GLY A 103 0.23 -1.37 11.72
C GLY A 103 0.22 -1.37 10.21
N ALA A 104 0.69 -0.31 9.54
CA ALA A 104 0.92 -0.36 8.10
C ALA A 104 2.00 -1.40 7.75
N TRP A 105 1.81 -2.10 6.63
CA TRP A 105 2.76 -3.12 6.17
C TRP A 105 3.85 -2.55 5.30
N ALA A 106 3.62 -1.40 4.69
CA ALA A 106 4.58 -0.65 3.90
C ALA A 106 4.19 0.82 3.89
N VAL A 107 5.13 1.68 3.53
CA VAL A 107 4.89 3.09 3.23
C VAL A 107 5.12 3.35 1.76
N VAL A 108 4.33 4.24 1.18
CA VAL A 108 4.38 4.58 -0.25
C VAL A 108 4.84 6.02 -0.39
N LEU A 109 5.94 6.22 -1.13
CA LEU A 109 6.47 7.53 -1.49
C LEU A 109 6.20 7.88 -2.94
N ASN A 110 5.93 9.14 -3.21
CA ASN A 110 5.77 9.65 -4.57
C ASN A 110 7.11 9.82 -5.30
N ALA A 111 7.08 9.72 -6.63
CA ALA A 111 8.24 9.78 -7.51
C ALA A 111 9.19 10.98 -7.29
N PRO A 112 8.73 12.23 -7.00
CA PRO A 112 9.62 13.37 -6.78
C PRO A 112 10.55 13.27 -5.57
N THR A 113 10.36 12.28 -4.69
CA THR A 113 11.21 12.12 -3.51
C THR A 113 12.66 11.85 -3.91
N LYS A 114 13.59 12.61 -3.31
CA LYS A 114 15.02 12.45 -3.56
C LYS A 114 15.55 11.13 -2.99
N THR A 115 16.50 10.53 -3.69
CA THR A 115 17.11 9.25 -3.29
C THR A 115 17.72 9.30 -1.90
N GLU A 116 18.37 10.40 -1.53
CA GLU A 116 18.97 10.58 -0.20
C GLU A 116 17.93 10.49 0.91
N PHE A 117 16.76 11.09 0.70
CA PHE A 117 15.66 11.02 1.66
C PHE A 117 15.08 9.60 1.76
N VAL A 118 14.98 8.86 0.65
CA VAL A 118 14.55 7.44 0.67
C VAL A 118 15.49 6.62 1.53
N LYS A 119 16.81 6.85 1.43
CA LYS A 119 17.82 6.18 2.26
C LYS A 119 17.70 6.53 3.75
N GLU A 120 17.42 7.78 4.06
CA GLU A 120 17.19 8.20 5.45
C GLU A 120 15.94 7.55 6.03
N LEU A 121 14.86 7.53 5.26
CA LEU A 121 13.61 6.90 5.67
C LEU A 121 13.77 5.39 5.87
N ALA A 122 14.52 4.73 5.00
CA ALA A 122 14.80 3.29 5.10
C ALA A 122 15.55 2.92 6.38
N LYS A 123 16.32 3.85 6.95
CA LYS A 123 16.98 3.65 8.25
C LYS A 123 16.06 3.89 9.44
N ALA A 124 15.00 4.66 9.25
CA ALA A 124 14.09 5.08 10.32
C ALA A 124 12.91 4.13 10.50
N VAL A 125 12.45 3.48 9.43
CA VAL A 125 11.31 2.55 9.47
C VAL A 125 11.78 1.13 9.21
N ASP A 126 11.13 0.15 9.84
CA ASP A 126 11.42 -1.28 9.66
C ASP A 126 10.58 -1.91 8.55
N ILE A 127 9.52 -1.26 8.13
CA ILE A 127 8.63 -1.74 7.07
C ILE A 127 9.15 -1.35 5.68
N PRO A 128 8.78 -2.09 4.62
CA PRO A 128 9.20 -1.79 3.26
C PRO A 128 8.76 -0.41 2.78
N ILE A 129 9.55 0.19 1.89
CA ILE A 129 9.22 1.42 1.19
C ILE A 129 8.88 1.08 -0.25
N VAL A 130 7.71 1.51 -0.69
CA VAL A 130 7.27 1.46 -2.08
C VAL A 130 7.44 2.84 -2.69
N LEU A 131 8.25 2.94 -3.73
CA LEU A 131 8.48 4.19 -4.44
C LEU A 131 7.76 4.15 -5.77
N THR A 132 6.91 5.15 -6.04
CA THR A 132 6.28 5.27 -7.35
C THR A 132 7.27 5.85 -8.36
N ILE A 133 7.20 5.39 -9.60
CA ILE A 133 8.01 5.87 -10.72
C ILE A 133 7.10 6.43 -11.80
N VAL A 134 7.50 7.54 -12.40
CA VAL A 134 6.75 8.19 -13.48
C VAL A 134 7.51 8.18 -14.82
N SER A 135 8.79 7.82 -14.81
CA SER A 135 9.64 7.76 -16.00
C SER A 135 10.63 6.61 -15.91
N LEU A 136 10.91 5.96 -17.04
CA LEU A 136 11.96 4.92 -17.13
C LEU A 136 13.37 5.53 -17.16
N ASP A 137 13.49 6.85 -17.30
CA ASP A 137 14.77 7.56 -17.28
C ASP A 137 15.29 7.82 -15.86
N GLU A 138 14.51 7.47 -14.82
CA GLU A 138 14.95 7.57 -13.44
C GLU A 138 16.05 6.56 -13.13
N PRO A 139 17.03 6.91 -12.27
CA PRO A 139 18.12 6.00 -11.89
C PRO A 139 17.59 4.93 -10.91
N LEU A 140 16.86 3.96 -11.42
CA LEU A 140 16.14 2.95 -10.64
C LEU A 140 17.07 2.16 -9.72
N GLU A 141 18.23 1.74 -10.22
CA GLU A 141 19.18 0.94 -9.46
C GLU A 141 19.69 1.66 -8.19
N GLU A 142 19.88 2.98 -8.27
CA GLU A 142 20.31 3.78 -7.13
C GLU A 142 19.20 3.97 -6.09
N ARG A 143 17.95 3.83 -6.51
CA ARG A 143 16.75 4.01 -5.68
C ARG A 143 16.25 2.71 -5.07
N MET A 144 16.70 1.58 -5.57
CA MET A 144 16.41 0.26 -5.01
C MET A 144 17.40 -0.04 -3.89
N LEU A 145 16.92 -0.18 -2.70
CA LEU A 145 17.70 -0.46 -1.51
C LEU A 145 17.49 -1.89 -1.01
#